data_8f6fd3335f44aea6f2ed5ac699a17fa1
#
_entry.id   8f6fd3335f44aea6f2ed5ac699a17fa1
#
_cell.length_a   1.000
_cell.length_b   1.000
_cell.length_c   1.000
_cell.angle_alpha   90.00
_cell.angle_beta   90.00
_cell.angle_gamma   90.00
#
_symmetry.space_group_name_H-M   'P 1'
#
loop_
_entity.id
_entity.type
_entity.pdbx_description
1 polymer ?
#
loop_
_entity_poly.entity_id
_entity_poly.type
_entity_poly.pdbx_seq_one_letter_code
_entity_poly.pdbx_strand_id
1 'polypeptide(L)'
;MSYAIGIVTYQPDKHRLQENILSALTNQEAGHLFIVDNHSSNLSDIQQLASEHPQVVLIENQENEGIARALNQIAECAEKYGYEWFVTLDQDSVMPKRSMDEYVPYTQDDSIGIICPSIVDRNMGAEYNPSHQETDEIEQCITAGNLVRLAAWKKTGGFSEELFIDGVDFDFCLKIRKAGYKILRVNRIQLLQEVGHGKKIPLPFHHQMSVLHHSPTRLYYIARNYLYIGKKHHQRWHWTIEVAKRMFIVLCFEKNRWKKLRYMLIGIRHSMKGILGKCPLSLT
;
A
#
# COMPACT_ATOMS: atom_id res chain seq x y z
N MET A 1 -21.96 -3.32 10.85
CA MET A 1 -20.49 -3.17 10.77
C MET A 1 -20.14 -1.69 10.88
N SER A 2 -19.19 -1.33 11.72
CA SER A 2 -18.64 0.04 11.82
C SER A 2 -17.24 0.11 11.21
N TYR A 3 -16.98 1.12 10.40
CA TYR A 3 -15.67 1.28 9.74
C TYR A 3 -15.28 2.74 9.60
N ALA A 4 -13.97 2.99 9.57
CA ALA A 4 -13.37 4.25 9.20
C ALA A 4 -12.69 4.13 7.84
N ILE A 5 -12.47 5.26 7.15
CA ILE A 5 -11.62 5.30 5.96
C ILE A 5 -10.39 6.14 6.29
N GLY A 6 -9.22 5.72 5.82
CA GLY A 6 -7.97 6.44 6.01
C GLY A 6 -7.20 6.61 4.72
N ILE A 7 -6.67 7.81 4.50
CA ILE A 7 -5.83 8.19 3.37
C ILE A 7 -4.45 8.56 3.92
N VAL A 8 -3.40 7.99 3.34
CA VAL A 8 -2.02 8.42 3.63
C VAL A 8 -1.56 9.38 2.54
N THR A 9 -1.03 10.55 2.92
CA THR A 9 -0.54 11.56 1.98
C THR A 9 0.94 11.86 2.18
N TYR A 10 1.64 12.07 1.07
CA TYR A 10 2.99 12.63 1.03
C TYR A 10 3.22 13.31 -0.33
N GLN A 11 3.33 14.65 -0.35
CA GLN A 11 3.45 15.46 -1.56
C GLN A 11 2.35 15.13 -2.60
N PRO A 12 1.06 15.10 -2.21
CA PRO A 12 -0.02 14.71 -3.12
C PRO A 12 -0.25 15.77 -4.21
N ASP A 13 -0.70 15.32 -5.38
CA ASP A 13 -1.36 16.22 -6.31
C ASP A 13 -2.73 16.64 -5.75
N LYS A 14 -3.01 17.95 -5.70
CA LYS A 14 -4.22 18.51 -5.08
C LYS A 14 -5.51 17.96 -5.69
N HIS A 15 -5.56 17.90 -7.03
CA HIS A 15 -6.77 17.46 -7.73
C HIS A 15 -7.04 15.96 -7.51
N ARG A 16 -5.99 15.14 -7.52
CA ARG A 16 -6.11 13.71 -7.25
C ARG A 16 -6.51 13.43 -5.81
N LEU A 17 -5.93 14.17 -4.86
CA LEU A 17 -6.34 14.05 -3.46
C LEU A 17 -7.80 14.47 -3.26
N GLN A 18 -8.26 15.53 -3.93
CA GLN A 18 -9.67 15.95 -3.90
C GLN A 18 -10.57 14.85 -4.47
N GLU A 19 -10.23 14.26 -5.62
CA GLU A 19 -10.97 13.14 -6.22
C GLU A 19 -11.04 11.94 -5.26
N ASN A 20 -9.93 11.60 -4.61
CA ASN A 20 -9.85 10.55 -3.62
C ASN A 20 -10.77 10.83 -2.41
N ILE A 21 -10.65 12.02 -1.79
CA ILE A 21 -11.51 12.42 -0.66
C ILE A 21 -12.99 12.30 -1.02
N LEU A 22 -13.40 12.84 -2.16
CA LEU A 22 -14.79 12.76 -2.62
C LEU A 22 -15.24 11.31 -2.85
N SER A 23 -14.38 10.47 -3.44
CA SER A 23 -14.69 9.06 -3.63
C SER A 23 -14.84 8.30 -2.30
N ALA A 24 -13.97 8.59 -1.33
CA ALA A 24 -14.03 8.01 0.01
C ALA A 24 -15.33 8.42 0.72
N LEU A 25 -15.69 9.70 0.68
CA LEU A 25 -16.90 10.23 1.31
C LEU A 25 -18.18 9.65 0.73
N THR A 26 -18.22 9.31 -0.57
CA THR A 26 -19.39 8.63 -1.18
C THR A 26 -19.57 7.19 -0.72
N ASN A 27 -18.55 6.60 -0.09
CA ASN A 27 -18.56 5.26 0.48
C ASN A 27 -18.79 5.25 2.00
N GLN A 28 -18.96 6.42 2.61
CA GLN A 28 -19.08 6.54 4.06
C GLN A 28 -20.36 7.30 4.40
N GLU A 29 -21.41 6.58 4.81
CA GLU A 29 -22.70 7.18 5.18
C GLU A 29 -22.63 7.94 6.52
N ALA A 30 -21.85 7.42 7.48
CA ALA A 30 -21.59 8.07 8.75
C ALA A 30 -20.25 7.59 9.32
N GLY A 31 -19.37 8.49 9.71
CA GLY A 31 -18.09 8.13 10.30
C GLY A 31 -16.98 9.14 9.97
N HIS A 32 -15.76 8.77 10.28
CA HIS A 32 -14.59 9.62 10.08
C HIS A 32 -13.78 9.19 8.86
N LEU A 33 -13.35 10.18 8.09
CA LEU A 33 -12.29 10.05 7.11
C LEU A 33 -11.00 10.60 7.73
N PHE A 34 -10.04 9.73 8.02
CA PHE A 34 -8.73 10.13 8.54
C PHE A 34 -7.78 10.41 7.38
N ILE A 35 -7.14 11.57 7.37
CA ILE A 35 -6.04 11.88 6.45
C ILE A 35 -4.78 11.98 7.30
N VAL A 36 -3.79 11.13 7.03
CA VAL A 36 -2.49 11.19 7.69
C VAL A 36 -1.48 11.75 6.71
N ASP A 37 -1.04 12.99 6.96
CA ASP A 37 -0.02 13.63 6.15
C ASP A 37 1.38 13.39 6.71
N ASN A 38 2.24 12.82 5.86
CA ASN A 38 3.63 12.50 6.18
C ASN A 38 4.58 13.67 5.93
N HIS A 39 4.24 14.87 6.42
CA HIS A 39 5.07 16.07 6.29
C HIS A 39 5.22 16.55 4.84
N SER A 40 4.11 16.85 4.20
CA SER A 40 4.08 17.41 2.84
C SER A 40 4.45 18.89 2.82
N SER A 41 5.21 19.32 1.82
CA SER A 41 5.53 20.75 1.63
C SER A 41 4.30 21.57 1.19
N ASN A 42 3.30 20.92 0.60
CA ASN A 42 2.01 21.51 0.20
C ASN A 42 0.90 21.23 1.24
N LEU A 43 1.24 21.18 2.52
CA LEU A 43 0.32 20.92 3.62
C LEU A 43 -0.90 21.86 3.62
N SER A 44 -0.73 23.13 3.22
CA SER A 44 -1.83 24.10 3.14
C SER A 44 -2.96 23.67 2.18
N ASP A 45 -2.62 23.00 1.08
CA ASP A 45 -3.62 22.44 0.16
C ASP A 45 -4.41 21.30 0.82
N ILE A 46 -3.72 20.45 1.58
CA ILE A 46 -4.34 19.32 2.30
C ILE A 46 -5.27 19.84 3.40
N GLN A 47 -4.82 20.84 4.18
CA GLN A 47 -5.61 21.51 5.21
C GLN A 47 -6.86 22.16 4.63
N GLN A 48 -6.74 22.84 3.48
CA GLN A 48 -7.88 23.41 2.77
C GLN A 48 -8.91 22.33 2.43
N LEU A 49 -8.49 21.26 1.72
CA LEU A 49 -9.38 20.18 1.32
C LEU A 49 -10.03 19.48 2.52
N ALA A 50 -9.28 19.27 3.60
CA ALA A 50 -9.81 18.66 4.82
C ALA A 50 -10.88 19.54 5.47
N SER A 51 -10.69 20.87 5.50
CA SER A 51 -11.62 21.82 6.11
C SER A 51 -12.96 21.95 5.39
N GLU A 52 -13.04 21.56 4.12
CA GLU A 52 -14.27 21.58 3.34
C GLU A 52 -15.28 20.48 3.78
N HIS A 53 -14.82 19.50 4.58
CA HIS A 53 -15.61 18.33 4.98
C HIS A 53 -15.53 18.10 6.49
N PRO A 54 -16.60 18.33 7.27
CA PRO A 54 -16.59 18.21 8.74
C PRO A 54 -16.23 16.82 9.28
N GLN A 55 -16.43 15.77 8.50
CA GLN A 55 -16.10 14.38 8.86
C GLN A 55 -14.63 14.03 8.62
N VAL A 56 -13.85 14.90 8.00
CA VAL A 56 -12.41 14.69 7.78
C VAL A 56 -11.62 15.09 9.02
N VAL A 57 -10.79 14.18 9.49
CA VAL A 57 -9.83 14.40 10.57
C VAL A 57 -8.43 14.35 9.99
N LEU A 58 -7.74 15.49 9.97
CA LEU A 58 -6.36 15.58 9.49
C LEU A 58 -5.38 15.33 10.64
N ILE A 59 -4.41 14.46 10.40
CA ILE A 59 -3.30 14.15 11.30
C ILE A 59 -2.02 14.56 10.59
N GLU A 60 -1.26 15.46 11.18
CA GLU A 60 -0.06 16.05 10.60
C GLU A 60 1.18 15.51 11.29
N ASN A 61 2.00 14.74 10.59
CA ASN A 61 3.27 14.28 11.10
C ASN A 61 4.34 15.37 10.99
N GLN A 62 5.18 15.49 12.03
CA GLN A 62 6.24 16.51 12.07
C GLN A 62 7.40 16.20 11.13
N GLU A 63 7.53 14.93 10.72
CA GLU A 63 8.46 14.48 9.69
C GLU A 63 7.83 13.32 8.89
N ASN A 64 8.44 12.92 7.78
CA ASN A 64 8.02 11.71 7.06
C ASN A 64 8.46 10.48 7.86
N GLU A 65 7.49 9.82 8.49
CA GLU A 65 7.67 8.62 9.32
C GLU A 65 7.49 7.31 8.52
N GLY A 66 7.20 7.42 7.24
CA GLY A 66 6.95 6.28 6.34
C GLY A 66 5.48 5.84 6.32
N ILE A 67 5.16 5.05 5.29
CA ILE A 67 3.76 4.62 5.07
C ILE A 67 3.26 3.67 6.17
N ALA A 68 4.14 2.82 6.71
CA ALA A 68 3.74 1.85 7.74
C ALA A 68 3.26 2.55 9.02
N ARG A 69 3.95 3.61 9.48
CA ARG A 69 3.53 4.40 10.64
C ARG A 69 2.22 5.13 10.36
N ALA A 70 2.08 5.74 9.19
CA ALA A 70 0.84 6.43 8.82
C ALA A 70 -0.37 5.49 8.78
N LEU A 71 -0.21 4.26 8.26
CA LEU A 71 -1.25 3.23 8.27
C LEU A 71 -1.60 2.77 9.69
N ASN A 72 -0.61 2.67 10.59
CA ASN A 72 -0.86 2.36 11.99
C ASN A 72 -1.61 3.51 12.69
N GLN A 73 -1.30 4.77 12.40
CA GLN A 73 -2.04 5.93 12.94
C GLN A 73 -3.52 5.91 12.51
N ILE A 74 -3.83 5.51 11.27
CA ILE A 74 -5.21 5.30 10.82
C ILE A 74 -5.89 4.22 11.66
N ALA A 75 -5.23 3.08 11.87
CA ALA A 75 -5.77 1.98 12.66
C ALA A 75 -5.96 2.36 14.14
N GLU A 76 -4.99 3.08 14.73
CA GLU A 76 -5.07 3.62 16.10
C GLU A 76 -6.24 4.59 16.25
N CYS A 77 -6.48 5.46 15.25
CA CYS A 77 -7.65 6.33 15.24
C CYS A 77 -8.95 5.52 15.12
N ALA A 78 -9.00 4.55 14.21
CA ALA A 78 -10.17 3.67 14.08
C ALA A 78 -10.49 2.97 15.41
N GLU A 79 -9.46 2.49 16.10
CA GLU A 79 -9.61 1.89 17.44
C GLU A 79 -10.16 2.89 18.47
N LYS A 80 -9.57 4.08 18.53
CA LYS A 80 -9.96 5.13 19.47
C LYS A 80 -11.43 5.55 19.30
N TYR A 81 -11.93 5.55 18.07
CA TYR A 81 -13.32 5.89 17.76
C TYR A 81 -14.26 4.67 17.79
N GLY A 82 -13.78 3.48 18.17
CA GLY A 82 -14.60 2.30 18.37
C GLY A 82 -15.06 1.59 17.10
N TYR A 83 -14.34 1.77 16.00
CA TYR A 83 -14.60 1.05 14.74
C TYR A 83 -14.12 -0.40 14.83
N GLU A 84 -14.77 -1.29 14.08
CA GLU A 84 -14.38 -2.71 13.98
C GLU A 84 -13.44 -2.96 12.80
N TRP A 85 -13.52 -2.07 11.79
CA TRP A 85 -12.79 -2.16 10.55
C TRP A 85 -12.23 -0.79 10.15
N PHE A 86 -11.22 -0.79 9.31
CA PHE A 86 -10.74 0.44 8.66
C PHE A 86 -10.32 0.16 7.21
N VAL A 87 -10.59 1.12 6.35
CA VAL A 87 -10.17 1.10 4.94
C VAL A 87 -8.87 1.89 4.80
N THR A 88 -7.93 1.37 4.04
CA THR A 88 -6.69 2.06 3.69
C THR A 88 -6.72 2.51 2.24
N LEU A 89 -6.40 3.77 1.97
CA LEU A 89 -6.31 4.34 0.63
C LEU A 89 -4.97 5.06 0.45
N ASP A 90 -4.37 4.90 -0.73
CA ASP A 90 -3.27 5.75 -1.16
C ASP A 90 -3.83 7.08 -1.67
N GLN A 91 -3.03 8.14 -1.70
CA GLN A 91 -3.45 9.52 -2.03
C GLN A 91 -4.05 9.71 -3.44
N ASP A 92 -3.88 8.75 -4.33
CA ASP A 92 -4.31 8.77 -5.73
C ASP A 92 -5.35 7.67 -6.06
N SER A 93 -5.83 6.96 -5.05
CA SER A 93 -6.83 5.92 -5.18
C SER A 93 -8.22 6.51 -5.41
N VAL A 94 -9.03 5.92 -6.29
CA VAL A 94 -10.44 6.28 -6.47
C VAL A 94 -11.29 5.06 -6.24
N MET A 95 -12.02 5.10 -5.14
CA MET A 95 -12.90 4.02 -4.72
C MET A 95 -14.23 4.10 -5.49
N PRO A 96 -14.70 3.02 -6.13
CA PRO A 96 -16.02 3.02 -6.76
C PRO A 96 -17.12 3.33 -5.74
N LYS A 97 -18.19 3.97 -6.20
CA LYS A 97 -19.37 4.24 -5.34
C LYS A 97 -19.93 2.92 -4.83
N ARG A 98 -20.34 2.90 -3.54
CA ARG A 98 -20.98 1.76 -2.91
C ARG A 98 -20.07 0.51 -2.78
N SER A 99 -18.75 0.67 -2.85
CA SER A 99 -17.82 -0.45 -2.65
C SER A 99 -18.01 -1.10 -1.28
N MET A 100 -18.40 -0.32 -0.26
CA MET A 100 -18.63 -0.86 1.07
C MET A 100 -19.85 -1.80 1.12
N ASP A 101 -20.88 -1.58 0.30
CA ASP A 101 -22.02 -2.50 0.21
C ASP A 101 -21.57 -3.89 -0.28
N GLU A 102 -20.58 -3.94 -1.16
CA GLU A 102 -20.00 -5.19 -1.67
C GLU A 102 -19.05 -5.87 -0.66
N TYR A 103 -18.45 -5.12 0.26
CA TYR A 103 -17.60 -5.69 1.32
C TYR A 103 -18.39 -6.24 2.50
N VAL A 104 -19.49 -5.57 2.87
CA VAL A 104 -20.29 -5.88 4.08
C VAL A 104 -20.68 -7.35 4.20
N PRO A 105 -21.13 -8.07 3.15
CA PRO A 105 -21.52 -9.47 3.30
C PRO A 105 -20.42 -10.38 3.84
N TYR A 106 -19.16 -10.06 3.57
CA TYR A 106 -18.00 -10.89 3.96
C TYR A 106 -17.44 -10.55 5.34
N THR A 107 -17.89 -9.45 5.96
CA THR A 107 -17.38 -9.02 7.27
C THR A 107 -17.89 -9.89 8.42
N GLN A 108 -18.93 -10.70 8.18
CA GLN A 108 -19.48 -11.63 9.17
C GLN A 108 -18.62 -12.91 9.34
N ASP A 109 -17.72 -13.18 8.41
CA ASP A 109 -16.76 -14.29 8.53
C ASP A 109 -15.55 -13.86 9.37
N ASP A 110 -15.46 -14.38 10.60
CA ASP A 110 -14.38 -14.05 11.53
C ASP A 110 -13.00 -14.58 11.08
N SER A 111 -12.96 -15.46 10.11
CA SER A 111 -11.71 -15.94 9.51
C SER A 111 -11.07 -14.91 8.56
N ILE A 112 -11.81 -13.89 8.12
CA ILE A 112 -11.32 -12.88 7.19
C ILE A 112 -10.67 -11.72 7.95
N GLY A 113 -9.40 -11.46 7.66
CA GLY A 113 -8.64 -10.35 8.23
C GLY A 113 -8.52 -9.15 7.29
N ILE A 114 -8.54 -9.39 5.97
CA ILE A 114 -8.49 -8.35 4.94
C ILE A 114 -9.50 -8.69 3.85
N ILE A 115 -10.27 -7.70 3.41
CA ILE A 115 -11.07 -7.74 2.19
C ILE A 115 -10.50 -6.67 1.26
N CYS A 116 -10.17 -7.01 0.01
CA CYS A 116 -9.52 -6.09 -0.91
C CYS A 116 -10.23 -6.05 -2.28
N PRO A 117 -10.05 -4.97 -3.06
CA PRO A 117 -10.60 -4.86 -4.40
C PRO A 117 -9.69 -5.51 -5.44
N SER A 118 -10.18 -5.65 -6.67
CA SER A 118 -9.34 -5.73 -7.86
C SER A 118 -8.74 -4.35 -8.15
N ILE A 119 -7.49 -4.32 -8.58
CA ILE A 119 -6.79 -3.08 -8.93
C ILE A 119 -6.80 -2.88 -10.43
N VAL A 120 -7.24 -1.71 -10.86
CA VAL A 120 -7.18 -1.28 -12.27
C VAL A 120 -6.15 -0.15 -12.37
N ASP A 121 -5.12 -0.38 -13.20
CA ASP A 121 -4.12 0.66 -13.42
C ASP A 121 -4.70 1.79 -14.28
N ARG A 122 -4.72 3.00 -13.73
CA ARG A 122 -5.22 4.22 -14.41
C ARG A 122 -4.47 4.51 -15.71
N ASN A 123 -3.16 4.21 -15.76
CA ASN A 123 -2.32 4.49 -16.92
C ASN A 123 -2.44 3.43 -18.02
N MET A 124 -2.74 2.19 -17.64
CA MET A 124 -2.79 1.06 -18.58
C MET A 124 -4.22 0.60 -18.88
N GLY A 125 -5.22 1.06 -18.14
CA GLY A 125 -6.62 0.64 -18.28
C GLY A 125 -6.81 -0.88 -18.12
N ALA A 126 -5.87 -1.56 -17.46
CA ALA A 126 -5.84 -3.01 -17.34
C ALA A 126 -5.96 -3.42 -15.87
N GLU A 127 -6.76 -4.43 -15.63
CA GLU A 127 -6.90 -5.06 -14.33
C GLU A 127 -5.68 -5.95 -14.02
N TYR A 128 -5.19 -5.86 -12.77
CA TYR A 128 -4.16 -6.77 -12.27
C TYR A 128 -4.80 -8.09 -11.83
N ASN A 129 -4.33 -9.20 -12.41
CA ASN A 129 -4.82 -10.55 -12.11
C ASN A 129 -6.35 -10.69 -12.24
N PRO A 130 -6.91 -10.48 -13.45
CA PRO A 130 -8.35 -10.56 -13.67
C PRO A 130 -8.87 -11.95 -13.29
N SER A 131 -10.07 -12.00 -12.70
CA SER A 131 -10.77 -13.23 -12.33
C SER A 131 -12.23 -13.16 -12.78
N HIS A 132 -12.78 -14.31 -13.13
CA HIS A 132 -14.21 -14.44 -13.46
C HIS A 132 -15.07 -14.86 -12.25
N GLN A 133 -14.44 -15.12 -11.10
CA GLN A 133 -15.14 -15.46 -9.87
C GLN A 133 -15.63 -14.17 -9.18
N GLU A 134 -16.64 -14.30 -8.34
CA GLU A 134 -17.12 -13.18 -7.52
C GLU A 134 -16.06 -12.76 -6.49
N THR A 135 -15.43 -13.75 -5.87
CA THR A 135 -14.36 -13.57 -4.88
C THR A 135 -13.25 -14.58 -5.06
N ASP A 136 -12.04 -14.21 -4.65
CA ASP A 136 -10.89 -15.11 -4.57
C ASP A 136 -10.22 -15.00 -3.18
N GLU A 137 -9.87 -16.13 -2.58
CA GLU A 137 -8.91 -16.15 -1.49
C GLU A 137 -7.50 -16.00 -2.06
N ILE A 138 -6.79 -14.95 -1.68
CA ILE A 138 -5.48 -14.61 -2.23
C ILE A 138 -4.41 -14.56 -1.14
N GLU A 139 -3.15 -14.61 -1.56
CA GLU A 139 -2.04 -14.60 -0.60
C GLU A 139 -1.53 -13.20 -0.27
N GLN A 140 -1.64 -12.27 -1.22
CA GLN A 140 -1.07 -10.92 -1.12
C GLN A 140 -1.95 -9.91 -1.84
N CYS A 141 -2.07 -8.72 -1.26
CA CYS A 141 -2.68 -7.54 -1.85
C CYS A 141 -1.84 -6.31 -1.51
N ILE A 142 -1.99 -5.24 -2.28
CA ILE A 142 -1.45 -3.92 -1.92
C ILE A 142 -2.37 -3.25 -0.91
N THR A 143 -1.92 -2.19 -0.23
CA THR A 143 -2.72 -1.52 0.81
C THR A 143 -3.92 -0.73 0.28
N ALA A 144 -3.94 -0.38 -1.01
CA ALA A 144 -4.99 0.45 -1.58
C ALA A 144 -6.36 -0.23 -1.62
N GLY A 145 -7.36 0.37 -1.00
CA GLY A 145 -8.75 -0.10 -0.97
C GLY A 145 -9.02 -1.27 -0.03
N ASN A 146 -8.08 -1.64 0.82
CA ASN A 146 -8.26 -2.76 1.74
C ASN A 146 -9.15 -2.37 2.91
N LEU A 147 -10.18 -3.16 3.16
CA LEU A 147 -10.94 -3.18 4.40
C LEU A 147 -10.25 -4.16 5.36
N VAL A 148 -9.62 -3.63 6.40
CA VAL A 148 -8.81 -4.39 7.36
C VAL A 148 -9.57 -4.55 8.67
N ARG A 149 -9.67 -5.79 9.17
CA ARG A 149 -10.25 -6.08 10.49
C ARG A 149 -9.33 -5.59 11.60
N LEU A 150 -9.81 -4.70 12.45
CA LEU A 150 -9.02 -4.10 13.52
C LEU A 150 -8.48 -5.15 14.51
N ALA A 151 -9.28 -6.18 14.84
CA ALA A 151 -8.83 -7.30 15.67
C ALA A 151 -7.66 -8.07 15.04
N ALA A 152 -7.66 -8.24 13.72
CA ALA A 152 -6.56 -8.89 12.99
C ALA A 152 -5.30 -8.01 12.96
N TRP A 153 -5.45 -6.70 12.76
CA TRP A 153 -4.35 -5.73 12.86
C TRP A 153 -3.70 -5.77 14.24
N LYS A 154 -4.49 -5.72 15.31
CA LYS A 154 -4.00 -5.85 16.71
C LYS A 154 -3.27 -7.15 16.96
N LYS A 155 -3.88 -8.28 16.59
CA LYS A 155 -3.31 -9.62 16.80
C LYS A 155 -1.96 -9.80 16.12
N THR A 156 -1.75 -9.13 14.99
CA THR A 156 -0.50 -9.22 14.22
C THR A 156 0.55 -8.18 14.62
N GLY A 157 0.21 -7.24 15.51
CA GLY A 157 1.08 -6.12 15.91
C GLY A 157 1.20 -5.04 14.84
N GLY A 158 0.16 -4.87 14.01
CA GLY A 158 0.07 -3.78 13.02
C GLY A 158 1.03 -3.89 11.84
N PHE A 159 1.16 -2.80 11.09
CA PHE A 159 2.14 -2.68 10.01
C PHE A 159 3.55 -2.50 10.57
N SER A 160 4.54 -3.10 9.94
CA SER A 160 5.94 -3.08 10.40
C SER A 160 6.63 -1.76 10.07
N GLU A 161 6.68 -0.84 11.05
CA GLU A 161 7.18 0.53 10.87
C GLU A 161 8.66 0.58 10.47
N GLU A 162 9.42 -0.43 10.88
CA GLU A 162 10.83 -0.58 10.50
C GLU A 162 11.05 -0.72 8.99
N LEU A 163 10.02 -1.05 8.20
CA LEU A 163 10.11 -1.12 6.75
C LEU A 163 10.08 0.27 6.09
N PHE A 164 9.44 1.24 6.71
CA PHE A 164 9.27 2.61 6.26
C PHE A 164 8.39 2.72 5.00
N ILE A 165 8.81 2.16 3.85
CA ILE A 165 8.10 2.10 2.56
C ILE A 165 8.54 0.88 1.75
N ASP A 166 7.71 0.41 0.83
CA ASP A 166 7.90 -0.77 -0.04
C ASP A 166 8.00 -2.11 0.74
N GLY A 167 7.08 -3.02 0.48
CA GLY A 167 6.96 -4.32 1.12
C GLY A 167 6.19 -4.33 2.44
N VAL A 168 5.67 -3.18 2.88
CA VAL A 168 4.82 -3.06 4.08
C VAL A 168 3.55 -3.89 3.94
N ASP A 169 2.94 -3.83 2.77
CA ASP A 169 1.78 -4.61 2.35
C ASP A 169 2.06 -6.12 2.37
N PHE A 170 3.16 -6.54 1.76
CA PHE A 170 3.56 -7.96 1.72
C PHE A 170 3.87 -8.53 3.11
N ASP A 171 4.60 -7.80 3.94
CA ASP A 171 4.87 -8.20 5.32
C ASP A 171 3.56 -8.34 6.12
N PHE A 172 2.64 -7.38 5.96
CA PHE A 172 1.37 -7.41 6.65
C PHE A 172 0.49 -8.57 6.19
N CYS A 173 0.38 -8.85 4.89
CA CYS A 173 -0.33 -10.02 4.37
C CYS A 173 0.24 -11.33 4.93
N LEU A 174 1.56 -11.47 5.02
CA LEU A 174 2.21 -12.65 5.61
C LEU A 174 1.91 -12.78 7.10
N LYS A 175 1.87 -11.67 7.86
CA LYS A 175 1.50 -11.65 9.27
C LYS A 175 0.03 -12.05 9.48
N ILE A 176 -0.89 -11.51 8.69
CA ILE A 176 -2.32 -11.83 8.71
C ILE A 176 -2.55 -13.32 8.48
N ARG A 177 -1.94 -13.89 7.43
CA ARG A 177 -2.08 -15.33 7.11
C ARG A 177 -1.45 -16.21 8.18
N LYS A 178 -0.29 -15.83 8.72
CA LYS A 178 0.36 -16.56 9.83
C LYS A 178 -0.48 -16.53 11.11
N ALA A 179 -1.26 -15.49 11.32
CA ALA A 179 -2.20 -15.40 12.45
C ALA A 179 -3.50 -16.20 12.24
N GLY A 180 -3.64 -16.90 11.10
CA GLY A 180 -4.78 -17.75 10.77
C GLY A 180 -5.94 -17.03 10.07
N TYR A 181 -5.75 -15.77 9.67
CA TYR A 181 -6.74 -15.04 8.88
C TYR A 181 -6.55 -15.23 7.38
N LYS A 182 -7.64 -15.07 6.64
CA LYS A 182 -7.71 -15.06 5.18
C LYS A 182 -7.66 -13.65 4.63
N ILE A 183 -7.24 -13.54 3.38
CA ILE A 183 -7.33 -12.34 2.56
C ILE A 183 -8.29 -12.64 1.42
N LEU A 184 -9.40 -11.92 1.36
CA LEU A 184 -10.46 -12.11 0.37
C LEU A 184 -10.45 -10.95 -0.62
N ARG A 185 -10.31 -11.25 -1.91
CA ARG A 185 -10.48 -10.26 -2.97
C ARG A 185 -11.92 -10.31 -3.49
N VAL A 186 -12.59 -9.15 -3.52
CA VAL A 186 -13.92 -8.97 -4.12
C VAL A 186 -13.75 -8.40 -5.54
N ASN A 187 -13.90 -9.24 -6.55
CA ASN A 187 -13.55 -8.91 -7.93
C ASN A 187 -14.50 -7.90 -8.60
N ARG A 188 -15.73 -7.73 -8.09
CA ARG A 188 -16.66 -6.72 -8.57
C ARG A 188 -16.24 -5.29 -8.29
N ILE A 189 -15.37 -5.08 -7.27
CA ILE A 189 -14.86 -3.78 -6.90
C ILE A 189 -13.56 -3.55 -7.66
N GLN A 190 -13.56 -2.60 -8.57
CA GLN A 190 -12.41 -2.22 -9.37
C GLN A 190 -11.88 -0.87 -8.90
N LEU A 191 -10.88 -0.87 -8.02
CA LEU A 191 -10.22 0.34 -7.53
C LEU A 191 -9.32 0.89 -8.62
N LEU A 192 -9.56 2.15 -9.00
CA LEU A 192 -8.69 2.86 -9.92
C LEU A 192 -7.50 3.44 -9.17
N GLN A 193 -6.29 3.03 -9.56
CA GLN A 193 -5.04 3.48 -8.94
C GLN A 193 -3.93 3.70 -9.94
N GLU A 194 -3.00 4.60 -9.64
CA GLU A 194 -1.78 4.78 -10.43
C GLU A 194 -0.68 3.87 -9.90
N VAL A 195 -0.45 2.74 -10.56
CA VAL A 195 0.60 1.77 -10.14
C VAL A 195 2.00 2.20 -10.58
N GLY A 196 2.14 3.39 -11.15
CA GLY A 196 3.38 4.01 -11.60
C GLY A 196 3.44 4.21 -13.11
N HIS A 197 4.49 4.90 -13.58
CA HIS A 197 4.70 5.20 -15.01
C HIS A 197 5.34 4.01 -15.74
N GLY A 198 4.78 2.82 -15.58
CA GLY A 198 5.30 1.60 -16.17
C GLY A 198 5.18 1.58 -17.70
N LYS A 199 6.21 1.05 -18.37
CA LYS A 199 6.13 0.67 -19.77
C LYS A 199 6.13 -0.84 -19.88
N LYS A 200 5.18 -1.40 -20.64
CA LYS A 200 5.22 -2.82 -21.01
C LYS A 200 6.27 -3.00 -22.12
N ILE A 201 7.27 -3.82 -21.86
CA ILE A 201 8.27 -4.22 -22.84
C ILE A 201 7.88 -5.61 -23.34
N PRO A 202 7.71 -5.80 -24.68
CA PRO A 202 7.47 -7.12 -25.23
C PRO A 202 8.70 -7.99 -25.05
N LEU A 203 8.50 -9.20 -24.55
CA LEU A 203 9.49 -10.25 -24.46
C LEU A 203 9.22 -11.31 -25.56
N PRO A 204 10.21 -12.14 -25.92
CA PRO A 204 9.96 -13.31 -26.78
C PRO A 204 8.82 -14.18 -26.24
N PHE A 205 8.11 -14.86 -27.13
CA PHE A 205 6.99 -15.77 -26.82
C PHE A 205 5.74 -15.08 -26.24
N HIS A 206 5.40 -13.86 -26.69
CA HIS A 206 4.22 -13.09 -26.28
C HIS A 206 4.14 -12.71 -24.80
N HIS A 207 5.24 -12.85 -24.06
CA HIS A 207 5.33 -12.35 -22.70
C HIS A 207 5.52 -10.83 -22.68
N GLN A 208 4.94 -10.17 -21.71
CA GLN A 208 5.13 -8.74 -21.47
C GLN A 208 5.75 -8.54 -20.08
N MET A 209 6.72 -7.65 -20.00
CA MET A 209 7.33 -7.27 -18.72
C MET A 209 7.07 -5.80 -18.44
N SER A 210 6.59 -5.49 -17.25
CA SER A 210 6.39 -4.11 -16.81
C SER A 210 7.66 -3.57 -16.18
N VAL A 211 8.17 -2.46 -16.74
CA VAL A 211 9.32 -1.71 -16.18
C VAL A 211 8.78 -0.43 -15.57
N LEU A 212 8.84 -0.34 -14.24
CA LEU A 212 8.17 0.71 -13.46
C LEU A 212 9.04 1.97 -13.23
N HIS A 213 10.27 1.99 -13.70
CA HIS A 213 11.20 3.11 -13.59
C HIS A 213 11.32 3.74 -12.19
N HIS A 214 11.34 2.91 -11.15
CA HIS A 214 11.45 3.36 -9.76
C HIS A 214 12.68 4.26 -9.53
N SER A 215 12.55 5.19 -8.59
CA SER A 215 13.68 6.00 -8.13
C SER A 215 14.77 5.14 -7.48
N PRO A 216 16.02 5.58 -7.45
CA PRO A 216 17.09 4.86 -6.76
C PRO A 216 16.76 4.59 -5.28
N THR A 217 16.12 5.55 -4.61
CA THR A 217 15.70 5.42 -3.20
C THR A 217 14.65 4.32 -3.02
N ARG A 218 13.64 4.24 -3.89
CA ARG A 218 12.66 3.13 -3.83
C ARG A 218 13.34 1.79 -4.06
N LEU A 219 14.26 1.70 -5.02
CA LEU A 219 15.00 0.45 -5.27
C LEU A 219 15.88 0.04 -4.08
N TYR A 220 16.42 1.00 -3.32
CA TYR A 220 17.09 0.72 -2.05
C TYR A 220 16.13 0.06 -1.06
N TYR A 221 14.93 0.63 -0.84
CA TYR A 221 13.94 0.06 0.07
C TYR A 221 13.46 -1.31 -0.39
N ILE A 222 13.12 -1.47 -1.67
CA ILE A 222 12.70 -2.76 -2.24
C ILE A 222 13.76 -3.84 -1.97
N ALA A 223 15.03 -3.58 -2.29
CA ALA A 223 16.09 -4.55 -2.11
C ALA A 223 16.34 -4.88 -0.62
N ARG A 224 16.30 -3.87 0.26
CA ARG A 224 16.47 -4.04 1.71
C ARG A 224 15.31 -4.83 2.32
N ASN A 225 14.10 -4.38 2.05
CA ASN A 225 12.92 -4.89 2.73
C ASN A 225 12.54 -6.29 2.26
N TYR A 226 12.63 -6.58 0.97
CA TYR A 226 12.34 -7.92 0.45
C TYR A 226 13.25 -8.98 1.08
N LEU A 227 14.56 -8.72 1.20
CA LEU A 227 15.46 -9.64 1.87
C LEU A 227 15.17 -9.76 3.38
N TYR A 228 14.80 -8.65 4.03
CA TYR A 228 14.39 -8.66 5.43
C TYR A 228 13.12 -9.48 5.64
N ILE A 229 12.08 -9.27 4.83
CA ILE A 229 10.81 -10.03 4.83
C ILE A 229 11.09 -11.51 4.61
N GLY A 230 11.94 -11.84 3.64
CA GLY A 230 12.34 -13.21 3.36
C GLY A 230 13.01 -13.90 4.55
N LYS A 231 13.82 -13.17 5.32
CA LYS A 231 14.42 -13.66 6.56
C LYS A 231 13.38 -13.82 7.67
N LYS A 232 12.55 -12.80 7.87
CA LYS A 232 11.52 -12.72 8.94
C LYS A 232 10.46 -13.82 8.81
N HIS A 233 10.04 -14.13 7.58
CA HIS A 233 8.98 -15.10 7.29
C HIS A 233 9.48 -16.46 6.76
N HIS A 234 10.78 -16.74 6.86
CA HIS A 234 11.38 -18.01 6.39
C HIS A 234 11.21 -18.30 4.88
N GLN A 235 11.07 -17.24 4.08
CA GLN A 235 10.90 -17.29 2.61
C GLN A 235 12.11 -16.71 1.86
N ARG A 236 13.33 -16.90 2.39
CA ARG A 236 14.57 -16.25 1.90
C ARG A 236 14.78 -16.45 0.40
N TRP A 237 14.56 -17.66 -0.09
CA TRP A 237 14.82 -18.00 -1.49
C TRP A 237 13.90 -17.23 -2.44
N HIS A 238 12.60 -17.23 -2.13
CA HIS A 238 11.59 -16.49 -2.92
C HIS A 238 11.96 -15.00 -3.06
N TRP A 239 12.18 -14.33 -1.94
CA TRP A 239 12.47 -12.89 -1.94
C TRP A 239 13.85 -12.54 -2.50
N THR A 240 14.84 -13.44 -2.41
CA THR A 240 16.14 -13.28 -3.06
C THR A 240 15.99 -13.30 -4.58
N ILE A 241 15.17 -14.21 -5.11
CA ILE A 241 14.85 -14.27 -6.54
C ILE A 241 14.16 -13.00 -7.01
N GLU A 242 13.21 -12.47 -6.24
CA GLU A 242 12.52 -11.23 -6.61
C GLU A 242 13.49 -10.01 -6.65
N VAL A 243 14.42 -9.92 -5.71
CA VAL A 243 15.47 -8.88 -5.73
C VAL A 243 16.39 -9.07 -6.95
N ALA A 244 16.81 -10.32 -7.24
CA ALA A 244 17.66 -10.61 -8.39
C ALA A 244 16.97 -10.29 -9.72
N LYS A 245 15.70 -10.64 -9.88
CA LYS A 245 14.88 -10.25 -11.04
C LYS A 245 14.81 -8.73 -11.20
N ARG A 246 14.61 -7.99 -10.11
CA ARG A 246 14.56 -6.53 -10.13
C ARG A 246 15.92 -5.94 -10.53
N MET A 247 17.02 -6.48 -10.00
CA MET A 247 18.37 -6.05 -10.40
C MET A 247 18.63 -6.29 -11.89
N PHE A 248 18.20 -7.43 -12.43
CA PHE A 248 18.30 -7.74 -13.84
C PHE A 248 17.49 -6.74 -14.70
N ILE A 249 16.25 -6.42 -14.32
CA ILE A 249 15.43 -5.43 -15.00
C ILE A 249 16.12 -4.05 -15.02
N VAL A 250 16.66 -3.62 -13.88
CA VAL A 250 17.39 -2.35 -13.78
C VAL A 250 18.62 -2.33 -14.68
N LEU A 251 19.39 -3.41 -14.71
CA LEU A 251 20.60 -3.52 -15.51
C LEU A 251 20.32 -3.45 -17.01
N CYS A 252 19.26 -4.14 -17.46
CA CYS A 252 18.97 -4.31 -18.88
C CYS A 252 18.08 -3.23 -19.47
N PHE A 253 17.12 -2.67 -18.70
CA PHE A 253 16.03 -1.89 -19.27
C PHE A 253 15.84 -0.50 -18.67
N GLU A 254 16.58 -0.13 -17.59
CA GLU A 254 16.37 1.16 -16.97
C GLU A 254 17.50 2.16 -17.22
N LYS A 255 17.14 3.46 -17.25
CA LYS A 255 18.12 4.55 -17.28
C LYS A 255 18.81 4.69 -15.91
N ASN A 256 20.00 5.30 -15.89
CA ASN A 256 20.80 5.51 -14.66
C ASN A 256 21.06 4.19 -13.87
N ARG A 257 21.19 3.08 -14.60
CA ARG A 257 21.31 1.73 -14.05
C ARG A 257 22.39 1.58 -12.97
N TRP A 258 23.54 2.19 -13.14
CA TRP A 258 24.64 2.07 -12.17
C TRP A 258 24.32 2.76 -10.84
N LYS A 259 23.70 3.97 -10.88
CA LYS A 259 23.22 4.64 -9.66
C LYS A 259 22.18 3.76 -8.96
N LYS A 260 21.22 3.22 -9.70
CA LYS A 260 20.15 2.36 -9.18
C LYS A 260 20.69 1.06 -8.57
N LEU A 261 21.61 0.37 -9.27
CA LEU A 261 22.26 -0.83 -8.74
C LEU A 261 23.06 -0.55 -7.46
N ARG A 262 23.78 0.58 -7.41
CA ARG A 262 24.51 0.99 -6.19
C ARG A 262 23.57 1.11 -5.00
N TYR A 263 22.39 1.72 -5.18
CA TYR A 263 21.40 1.86 -4.12
C TYR A 263 20.82 0.51 -3.71
N MET A 264 20.54 -0.38 -4.64
CA MET A 264 20.11 -1.75 -4.33
C MET A 264 21.16 -2.51 -3.52
N LEU A 265 22.43 -2.43 -3.89
CA LEU A 265 23.54 -3.07 -3.16
C LEU A 265 23.67 -2.52 -1.74
N ILE A 266 23.48 -1.20 -1.54
CA ILE A 266 23.45 -0.60 -0.19
C ILE A 266 22.26 -1.16 0.59
N GLY A 267 21.08 -1.26 -0.03
CA GLY A 267 19.89 -1.86 0.58
C GLY A 267 20.12 -3.31 1.02
N ILE A 268 20.70 -4.13 0.14
CA ILE A 268 21.08 -5.51 0.47
C ILE A 268 22.04 -5.55 1.69
N ARG A 269 23.07 -4.72 1.69
CA ARG A 269 24.01 -4.63 2.82
C ARG A 269 23.33 -4.22 4.12
N HIS A 270 22.39 -3.26 4.07
CA HIS A 270 21.64 -2.81 5.23
C HIS A 270 20.70 -3.91 5.74
N SER A 271 20.01 -4.64 4.87
CA SER A 271 19.21 -5.81 5.25
C SER A 271 20.06 -6.86 6.00
N MET A 272 21.25 -7.18 5.49
CA MET A 272 22.16 -8.14 6.13
C MET A 272 22.63 -7.67 7.53
N LYS A 273 22.79 -6.35 7.71
CA LYS A 273 23.20 -5.74 8.99
C LYS A 273 22.05 -5.44 9.94
N GLY A 274 20.79 -5.65 9.53
CA GLY A 274 19.61 -5.29 10.31
C GLY A 274 19.38 -3.78 10.43
N ILE A 275 19.92 -2.96 9.50
CA ILE A 275 19.68 -1.51 9.46
C ILE A 275 18.36 -1.27 8.72
N LEU A 276 17.35 -0.89 9.49
CA LEU A 276 15.96 -0.67 9.02
C LEU A 276 15.52 0.78 9.26
N GLY A 277 14.25 1.08 9.02
CA GLY A 277 13.69 2.42 9.18
C GLY A 277 14.01 3.34 8.00
N LYS A 278 13.98 4.64 8.25
CA LYS A 278 14.27 5.69 7.26
C LYS A 278 15.68 5.55 6.70
N CYS A 279 15.83 5.68 5.39
CA CYS A 279 17.14 5.57 4.75
C CYS A 279 18.11 6.62 5.31
N PRO A 280 19.27 6.21 5.88
CA PRO A 280 20.21 7.15 6.50
C PRO A 280 21.01 7.98 5.48
N LEU A 281 20.88 7.65 4.20
CA LEU A 281 21.57 8.37 3.14
C LEU A 281 20.76 9.60 2.78
N SER A 282 21.34 10.79 2.89
CA SER A 282 20.90 11.98 2.17
C SER A 282 21.13 11.70 0.68
N LEU A 283 20.14 11.07 0.07
CA LEU A 283 20.22 10.60 -1.31
C LEU A 283 19.77 11.76 -2.22
N THR A 284 20.61 12.76 -2.34
CA THR A 284 20.53 13.77 -3.40
C THR A 284 20.97 13.22 -4.76
#